data_9214f7558295a9bbd3172de5589b7aa1
#
_entry.id   9214f7558295a9bbd3172de5589b7aa1
#
_cell.length_a   1.000
_cell.length_b   1.000
_cell.length_c   1.000
_cell.angle_alpha   90.00
_cell.angle_beta   90.00
_cell.angle_gamma   90.00
#
_symmetry.space_group_name_H-M   'P 1'
#
loop_
_entity.id
_entity.type
_entity.pdbx_description
1 polymer ?
#
loop_
_entity_poly.entity_id
_entity_poly.type
_entity_poly.pdbx_seq_one_letter_code
_entity_poly.pdbx_strand_id
1 'polypeptide(L)'
;MAEKENCKLFSEFAPNTMQEWIDKVTVDLKGADFNKKLVWRTNEGFNVQPMYRLENMQDLKNLDCLPGEFPFVRGNKKDNNDWYVRQDIVVEDLAEANKKALDVLNRGVNSLGFVLNGCQEFTKADMEVLLKDICLECVEINFVAGCKKGSILDAFKAVVEERGIAPEKIQGGINVDPLTALTRKGKNCCDKPFENVKVNLEKMAAYKNFKTIEVGGYVFNNSGSSIVQELGFSLAAGVEYLDKLTDAGMKIDEVAPKIRFHFATGSKYFMEIDRKSVV
;
A
#
# COMPACT_ATOMS: atom_id res chain seq x y z
N MET A 1 5.19 -43.91 -30.95
CA MET A 1 4.90 -42.81 -29.97
C MET A 1 3.41 -42.57 -30.04
N ALA A 2 2.66 -42.90 -28.98
CA ALA A 2 1.23 -42.66 -28.96
C ALA A 2 1.00 -41.14 -28.88
N GLU A 3 0.26 -40.61 -29.85
CA GLU A 3 -0.27 -39.23 -29.76
C GLU A 3 -1.08 -39.11 -28.46
N LYS A 4 -0.63 -38.23 -27.56
CA LYS A 4 -1.44 -37.81 -26.42
C LYS A 4 -2.62 -37.04 -26.99
N GLU A 5 -3.78 -37.70 -27.07
CA GLU A 5 -5.03 -37.01 -27.27
C GLU A 5 -5.14 -35.91 -26.19
N ASN A 6 -5.20 -34.68 -26.64
CA ASN A 6 -5.46 -33.50 -25.78
C ASN A 6 -6.94 -33.54 -25.37
N CYS A 7 -7.27 -34.44 -24.42
CA CYS A 7 -8.61 -34.47 -23.84
C CYS A 7 -8.86 -33.12 -23.11
N LYS A 8 -9.83 -32.35 -23.60
CA LYS A 8 -10.29 -31.16 -22.88
C LYS A 8 -10.87 -31.61 -21.53
N LEU A 9 -10.41 -30.98 -20.46
CA LEU A 9 -10.95 -31.20 -19.11
C LEU A 9 -12.47 -30.98 -19.14
N PHE A 10 -13.20 -31.87 -18.44
CA PHE A 10 -14.65 -31.81 -18.29
C PHE A 10 -15.46 -31.98 -19.60
N SER A 11 -14.88 -32.58 -20.63
CA SER A 11 -15.56 -32.85 -21.91
C SER A 11 -16.77 -33.80 -21.78
N GLU A 12 -16.82 -34.58 -20.71
CA GLU A 12 -17.94 -35.49 -20.36
C GLU A 12 -19.17 -34.77 -19.81
N PHE A 13 -19.05 -33.48 -19.43
CA PHE A 13 -20.17 -32.70 -18.93
C PHE A 13 -20.75 -31.82 -20.06
N ALA A 14 -22.06 -31.88 -20.24
CA ALA A 14 -22.74 -30.99 -21.17
C ALA A 14 -22.62 -29.52 -20.70
N PRO A 15 -22.36 -28.56 -21.61
CA PRO A 15 -22.34 -27.15 -21.24
C PRO A 15 -23.76 -26.69 -20.89
N ASN A 16 -23.92 -26.10 -19.72
CA ASN A 16 -25.19 -25.50 -19.26
C ASN A 16 -25.26 -24.04 -19.68
N THR A 17 -26.47 -23.58 -20.05
CA THR A 17 -26.76 -22.18 -20.35
C THR A 17 -26.90 -21.36 -19.05
N MET A 18 -26.78 -20.03 -19.15
CA MET A 18 -27.07 -19.13 -18.02
C MET A 18 -28.51 -19.24 -17.55
N GLN A 19 -29.45 -19.44 -18.49
CA GLN A 19 -30.87 -19.58 -18.16
C GLN A 19 -31.15 -20.86 -17.36
N GLU A 20 -30.59 -21.99 -17.74
CA GLU A 20 -30.73 -23.23 -16.99
C GLU A 20 -30.20 -23.11 -15.57
N TRP A 21 -29.09 -22.38 -15.39
CA TRP A 21 -28.55 -22.10 -14.06
C TRP A 21 -29.50 -21.22 -13.23
N ILE A 22 -30.06 -20.13 -13.84
CA ILE A 22 -31.01 -19.24 -13.17
C ILE A 22 -32.27 -20.02 -12.77
N ASP A 23 -32.82 -20.86 -13.67
CA ASP A 23 -34.00 -21.67 -13.41
C ASP A 23 -33.78 -22.62 -12.23
N LYS A 24 -32.60 -23.28 -12.18
CA LYS A 24 -32.28 -24.17 -11.10
C LYS A 24 -32.15 -23.41 -9.76
N VAL A 25 -31.46 -22.28 -9.75
CA VAL A 25 -31.29 -21.43 -8.58
C VAL A 25 -32.65 -20.91 -8.08
N THR A 26 -33.55 -20.53 -8.99
CA THR A 26 -34.91 -20.06 -8.65
C THR A 26 -35.70 -21.15 -7.94
N VAL A 27 -35.61 -22.40 -8.40
CA VAL A 27 -36.23 -23.55 -7.73
C VAL A 27 -35.62 -23.73 -6.32
N ASP A 28 -34.32 -23.67 -6.21
CA ASP A 28 -33.60 -23.90 -4.94
C ASP A 28 -33.89 -22.78 -3.92
N LEU A 29 -34.18 -21.56 -4.37
CA LEU A 29 -34.59 -20.43 -3.52
C LEU A 29 -36.02 -20.56 -2.97
N LYS A 30 -36.80 -21.56 -3.41
CA LYS A 30 -38.16 -21.85 -2.89
C LYS A 30 -39.08 -20.63 -2.84
N GLY A 31 -39.08 -19.80 -3.89
CA GLY A 31 -39.89 -18.59 -4.00
C GLY A 31 -39.28 -17.33 -3.37
N ALA A 32 -38.07 -17.39 -2.84
CA ALA A 32 -37.38 -16.19 -2.38
C ALA A 32 -36.86 -15.39 -3.61
N ASP A 33 -36.89 -14.08 -3.49
CA ASP A 33 -36.43 -13.17 -4.55
C ASP A 33 -34.91 -13.29 -4.79
N PHE A 34 -34.53 -13.58 -6.04
CA PHE A 34 -33.16 -13.78 -6.47
C PHE A 34 -32.27 -12.56 -6.16
N ASN A 35 -32.75 -11.37 -6.53
CA ASN A 35 -31.95 -10.16 -6.38
C ASN A 35 -31.71 -9.78 -4.91
N LYS A 36 -32.69 -10.07 -4.04
CA LYS A 36 -32.55 -9.81 -2.60
C LYS A 36 -31.63 -10.79 -1.90
N LYS A 37 -31.53 -12.03 -2.39
CA LYS A 37 -30.80 -13.11 -1.72
C LYS A 37 -29.38 -13.29 -2.23
N LEU A 38 -29.15 -13.12 -3.53
CA LEU A 38 -27.91 -13.50 -4.19
C LEU A 38 -27.14 -12.33 -4.80
N VAL A 39 -27.83 -11.23 -5.17
CA VAL A 39 -27.14 -10.07 -5.76
C VAL A 39 -26.62 -9.15 -4.66
N TRP A 40 -25.30 -8.98 -4.62
CA TRP A 40 -24.69 -8.07 -3.68
C TRP A 40 -24.72 -6.63 -4.19
N ARG A 41 -25.38 -5.76 -3.44
CA ARG A 41 -25.38 -4.31 -3.69
C ARG A 41 -24.18 -3.70 -2.99
N THR A 42 -23.25 -3.19 -3.76
CA THR A 42 -22.02 -2.58 -3.23
C THR A 42 -22.28 -1.16 -2.73
N ASN A 43 -21.42 -0.69 -1.83
CA ASN A 43 -21.44 0.71 -1.38
C ASN A 43 -20.93 1.67 -2.48
N GLU A 44 -20.28 1.13 -3.49
CA GLU A 44 -19.74 1.82 -4.66
C GLU A 44 -20.79 2.14 -5.72
N GLY A 45 -22.03 1.63 -5.53
CA GLY A 45 -23.19 1.96 -6.37
C GLY A 45 -23.46 1.00 -7.54
N PHE A 46 -22.79 -0.14 -7.60
CA PHE A 46 -23.07 -1.20 -8.58
C PHE A 46 -23.42 -2.52 -7.91
N ASN A 47 -23.97 -3.45 -8.68
CA ASN A 47 -24.39 -4.76 -8.22
C ASN A 47 -23.41 -5.83 -8.67
N VAL A 48 -22.99 -6.70 -7.75
CA VAL A 48 -22.20 -7.89 -8.07
C VAL A 48 -23.14 -9.08 -8.18
N GLN A 49 -23.09 -9.75 -9.33
CA GLN A 49 -23.88 -10.96 -9.59
C GLN A 49 -23.23 -12.17 -8.90
N PRO A 50 -24.01 -13.18 -8.50
CA PRO A 50 -23.49 -14.40 -7.88
C PRO A 50 -22.67 -15.26 -8.83
N MET A 51 -22.78 -15.05 -10.14
CA MET A 51 -22.08 -15.79 -11.17
C MET A 51 -21.83 -14.91 -12.40
N TYR A 52 -20.63 -15.04 -12.97
CA TYR A 52 -20.24 -14.44 -14.24
C TYR A 52 -19.73 -15.51 -15.19
N ARG A 53 -19.95 -15.28 -16.49
CA ARG A 53 -19.52 -16.16 -17.58
C ARG A 53 -18.75 -15.37 -18.62
N LEU A 54 -18.19 -16.07 -19.62
CA LEU A 54 -17.45 -15.46 -20.72
C LEU A 54 -18.26 -14.38 -21.47
N GLU A 55 -19.57 -14.57 -21.57
CA GLU A 55 -20.50 -13.61 -22.18
C GLU A 55 -20.47 -12.23 -21.51
N ASN A 56 -20.21 -12.18 -20.21
CA ASN A 56 -20.12 -10.94 -19.45
C ASN A 56 -18.79 -10.19 -19.65
N MET A 57 -17.84 -10.80 -20.35
CA MET A 57 -16.53 -10.21 -20.62
C MET A 57 -16.44 -9.55 -22.00
N GLN A 58 -17.45 -9.72 -22.86
CA GLN A 58 -17.41 -9.29 -24.28
C GLN A 58 -17.22 -7.77 -24.44
N ASP A 59 -17.70 -6.97 -23.49
CA ASP A 59 -17.62 -5.51 -23.52
C ASP A 59 -16.35 -4.96 -22.82
N LEU A 60 -15.50 -5.81 -22.25
CA LEU A 60 -14.29 -5.38 -21.57
C LEU A 60 -13.17 -5.09 -22.57
N LYS A 61 -12.65 -3.86 -22.55
CA LYS A 61 -11.72 -3.33 -23.55
C LYS A 61 -10.25 -3.74 -23.36
N ASN A 62 -9.86 -4.20 -22.19
CA ASN A 62 -8.45 -4.36 -21.83
C ASN A 62 -8.07 -5.81 -21.49
N LEU A 63 -8.76 -6.78 -22.07
CA LEU A 63 -8.54 -8.22 -21.79
C LEU A 63 -7.17 -8.72 -22.27
N ASP A 64 -6.64 -8.13 -23.33
CA ASP A 64 -5.39 -8.53 -23.98
C ASP A 64 -4.16 -7.84 -23.40
N CYS A 65 -4.33 -6.88 -22.47
CA CYS A 65 -3.21 -6.20 -21.83
C CYS A 65 -2.44 -7.15 -20.94
N LEU A 66 -1.11 -7.21 -21.12
CA LEU A 66 -0.22 -7.99 -20.26
C LEU A 66 0.21 -7.17 -19.03
N PRO A 67 0.70 -7.84 -17.96
CA PRO A 67 1.30 -7.15 -16.82
C PRO A 67 2.45 -6.23 -17.27
N GLY A 68 2.53 -5.02 -16.71
CA GLY A 68 3.53 -4.02 -17.08
C GLY A 68 3.27 -3.26 -18.37
N GLU A 69 2.16 -3.51 -19.07
CA GLU A 69 1.75 -2.79 -20.28
C GLU A 69 0.66 -1.76 -19.97
N PHE A 70 0.74 -0.59 -20.64
CA PHE A 70 -0.30 0.43 -20.55
C PHE A 70 -1.65 -0.14 -21.04
N PRO A 71 -2.76 0.10 -20.36
CA PRO A 71 -3.02 1.02 -19.25
C PRO A 71 -2.79 0.43 -17.84
N PHE A 72 -1.96 -0.58 -17.69
CA PHE A 72 -1.53 -1.18 -16.42
C PHE A 72 -2.64 -1.86 -15.61
N VAL A 73 -3.69 -2.33 -16.25
CA VAL A 73 -4.83 -3.01 -15.61
C VAL A 73 -4.48 -4.32 -14.89
N ARG A 74 -3.29 -4.84 -15.15
CA ARG A 74 -2.73 -6.01 -14.46
C ARG A 74 -1.49 -5.68 -13.63
N GLY A 75 -1.34 -4.41 -13.24
CA GLY A 75 -0.19 -3.92 -12.50
C GLY A 75 0.98 -3.49 -13.37
N ASN A 76 1.96 -2.86 -12.75
CA ASN A 76 3.11 -2.25 -13.40
C ASN A 76 4.36 -3.14 -13.45
N LYS A 77 4.32 -4.34 -12.87
CA LYS A 77 5.44 -5.30 -12.86
C LYS A 77 5.26 -6.32 -13.96
N LYS A 78 6.24 -6.38 -14.88
CA LYS A 78 6.19 -7.26 -16.05
C LYS A 78 6.63 -8.69 -15.73
N ASP A 79 7.72 -8.84 -14.99
CA ASP A 79 8.48 -10.08 -14.95
C ASP A 79 8.41 -10.81 -13.60
N ASN A 80 7.89 -10.16 -12.56
CA ASN A 80 7.80 -10.75 -11.23
C ASN A 80 6.59 -10.21 -10.46
N ASN A 81 6.31 -10.86 -9.33
CA ASN A 81 5.27 -10.46 -8.40
C ASN A 81 5.86 -10.22 -7.00
N ASP A 82 7.07 -9.71 -6.92
CA ASP A 82 7.75 -9.45 -5.67
C ASP A 82 7.13 -8.24 -4.97
N TRP A 83 6.76 -8.41 -3.72
CA TRP A 83 6.32 -7.35 -2.81
C TRP A 83 7.06 -7.44 -1.49
N TYR A 84 7.07 -6.36 -0.74
CA TYR A 84 7.61 -6.37 0.60
C TYR A 84 6.62 -6.97 1.59
N VAL A 85 7.10 -7.88 2.43
CA VAL A 85 6.38 -8.37 3.60
C VAL A 85 6.81 -7.55 4.78
N ARG A 86 5.93 -6.63 5.23
CA ARG A 86 6.23 -5.67 6.29
C ARG A 86 5.72 -6.15 7.64
N GLN A 87 6.56 -5.99 8.66
CA GLN A 87 6.19 -6.13 10.06
C GLN A 87 6.44 -4.82 10.80
N ASP A 88 5.38 -4.27 11.40
CA ASP A 88 5.50 -3.12 12.30
C ASP A 88 5.84 -3.61 13.71
N ILE A 89 6.81 -2.94 14.34
CA ILE A 89 7.32 -3.24 15.67
C ILE A 89 7.17 -1.97 16.52
N VAL A 90 6.37 -2.04 17.57
CA VAL A 90 6.27 -0.94 18.55
C VAL A 90 7.55 -0.91 19.36
N VAL A 91 8.21 0.23 19.38
CA VAL A 91 9.48 0.42 20.08
C VAL A 91 9.17 1.00 21.48
N GLU A 92 9.13 0.12 22.47
CA GLU A 92 9.07 0.48 23.89
C GLU A 92 10.47 0.45 24.50
N ASP A 93 11.27 -0.55 24.13
CA ASP A 93 12.69 -0.70 24.41
C ASP A 93 13.44 -0.96 23.11
N LEU A 94 14.58 -0.30 22.93
CA LEU A 94 15.36 -0.35 21.69
C LEU A 94 15.99 -1.72 21.44
N ALA A 95 16.52 -2.35 22.49
CA ALA A 95 17.21 -3.63 22.35
C ALA A 95 16.23 -4.78 22.12
N GLU A 96 15.07 -4.77 22.79
CA GLU A 96 14.02 -5.77 22.56
C GLU A 96 13.36 -5.57 21.19
N ALA A 97 13.18 -4.34 20.73
CA ALA A 97 12.68 -4.05 19.38
C ALA A 97 13.65 -4.55 18.29
N ASN A 98 14.96 -4.35 18.48
CA ASN A 98 15.99 -4.89 17.60
C ASN A 98 15.96 -6.43 17.56
N LYS A 99 15.93 -7.08 18.72
CA LYS A 99 15.84 -8.53 18.82
C LYS A 99 14.62 -9.09 18.09
N LYS A 100 13.46 -8.44 18.25
CA LYS A 100 12.24 -8.79 17.52
C LYS A 100 12.39 -8.57 16.02
N ALA A 101 13.04 -7.49 15.60
CA ALA A 101 13.33 -7.20 14.21
C ALA A 101 14.16 -8.31 13.56
N LEU A 102 15.25 -8.73 14.22
CA LEU A 102 16.08 -9.84 13.73
C LEU A 102 15.33 -11.18 13.69
N ASP A 103 14.46 -11.46 14.66
CA ASP A 103 13.62 -12.68 14.65
C ASP A 103 12.67 -12.70 13.45
N VAL A 104 11.94 -11.60 13.19
CA VAL A 104 10.99 -11.57 12.08
C VAL A 104 11.67 -11.56 10.71
N LEU A 105 12.85 -10.93 10.58
CA LEU A 105 13.66 -11.01 9.36
C LEU A 105 14.07 -12.46 9.05
N ASN A 106 14.47 -13.23 10.05
CA ASN A 106 14.80 -14.64 9.90
C ASN A 106 13.58 -15.51 9.54
N ARG A 107 12.36 -14.99 9.69
CA ARG A 107 11.11 -15.66 9.32
C ARG A 107 10.55 -15.22 7.97
N GLY A 108 11.29 -14.44 7.19
CA GLY A 108 10.93 -14.07 5.83
C GLY A 108 10.32 -12.67 5.67
N VAL A 109 10.27 -11.86 6.73
CA VAL A 109 9.99 -10.43 6.61
C VAL A 109 11.16 -9.74 5.90
N ASN A 110 10.88 -8.82 5.01
CA ASN A 110 11.88 -8.05 4.26
C ASN A 110 11.63 -6.53 4.31
N SER A 111 10.63 -6.10 5.10
CA SER A 111 10.34 -4.69 5.38
C SER A 111 10.03 -4.53 6.87
N LEU A 112 10.75 -3.67 7.55
CA LEU A 112 10.55 -3.35 8.96
C LEU A 112 9.89 -1.99 9.11
N GLY A 113 8.89 -1.88 9.99
CA GLY A 113 8.29 -0.63 10.42
C GLY A 113 8.53 -0.42 11.92
N PHE A 114 9.36 0.54 12.29
CA PHE A 114 9.57 0.90 13.69
C PHE A 114 8.56 1.97 14.10
N VAL A 115 7.65 1.61 15.00
CA VAL A 115 6.62 2.52 15.53
C VAL A 115 7.22 3.20 16.77
N LEU A 116 7.63 4.45 16.60
CA LEU A 116 8.28 5.27 17.60
C LEU A 116 7.24 6.16 18.29
N ASN A 117 6.77 5.71 19.45
CA ASN A 117 5.81 6.45 20.26
C ASN A 117 6.55 7.48 21.13
N GLY A 118 6.01 8.71 21.16
CA GLY A 118 6.57 9.78 21.98
C GLY A 118 7.12 10.96 21.20
N CYS A 119 7.50 12.00 21.95
CA CYS A 119 8.07 13.24 21.42
C CYS A 119 9.53 13.45 21.84
N GLN A 120 10.22 12.40 22.28
CA GLN A 120 11.64 12.46 22.61
C GLN A 120 12.48 12.58 21.34
N GLU A 121 13.60 13.27 21.45
CA GLU A 121 14.58 13.31 20.37
C GLU A 121 15.27 11.95 20.26
N PHE A 122 15.40 11.49 19.02
CA PHE A 122 16.04 10.22 18.72
C PHE A 122 17.52 10.50 18.38
N THR A 123 18.43 9.90 19.12
CA THR A 123 19.86 10.10 18.92
C THR A 123 20.47 9.06 17.98
N LYS A 124 21.69 9.33 17.49
CA LYS A 124 22.46 8.35 16.71
C LYS A 124 22.68 7.06 17.51
N ALA A 125 22.98 7.15 18.80
CA ALA A 125 23.20 5.97 19.66
C ALA A 125 21.93 5.11 19.78
N ASP A 126 20.76 5.73 19.88
CA ASP A 126 19.47 5.01 19.88
C ASP A 126 19.25 4.26 18.56
N MET A 127 19.60 4.91 17.44
CA MET A 127 19.47 4.32 16.10
C MET A 127 20.47 3.17 15.91
N GLU A 128 21.69 3.27 16.43
CA GLU A 128 22.68 2.19 16.41
C GLU A 128 22.19 0.95 17.15
N VAL A 129 21.59 1.13 18.34
CA VAL A 129 21.00 0.02 19.09
C VAL A 129 19.84 -0.60 18.32
N LEU A 130 18.92 0.24 17.81
CA LEU A 130 17.73 -0.22 17.12
C LEU A 130 18.06 -1.00 15.83
N LEU A 131 19.08 -0.57 15.09
CA LEU A 131 19.47 -1.14 13.80
C LEU A 131 20.68 -2.09 13.89
N LYS A 132 21.07 -2.49 15.10
CA LYS A 132 22.22 -3.38 15.31
C LYS A 132 22.02 -4.68 14.51
N ASP A 133 23.06 -5.12 13.80
CA ASP A 133 23.11 -6.36 13.00
C ASP A 133 22.04 -6.49 11.88
N ILE A 134 21.32 -5.41 11.57
CA ILE A 134 20.40 -5.37 10.43
C ILE A 134 21.14 -4.91 9.17
N CYS A 135 21.02 -5.67 8.09
CA CYS A 135 21.53 -5.32 6.74
C CYS A 135 20.64 -4.26 6.11
N LEU A 136 21.03 -2.98 6.18
CA LEU A 136 20.22 -1.86 5.70
C LEU A 136 20.07 -1.80 4.18
N GLU A 137 20.97 -2.47 3.43
CA GLU A 137 20.89 -2.58 1.97
C GLU A 137 19.95 -3.70 1.51
N CYS A 138 19.61 -4.64 2.40
CA CYS A 138 18.82 -5.83 2.10
C CYS A 138 17.36 -5.73 2.57
N VAL A 139 17.08 -4.80 3.48
CA VAL A 139 15.80 -4.68 4.18
C VAL A 139 15.25 -3.28 3.99
N GLU A 140 13.97 -3.17 3.67
CA GLU A 140 13.27 -1.90 3.66
C GLU A 140 13.05 -1.41 5.10
N ILE A 141 13.54 -0.21 5.45
CA ILE A 141 13.45 0.36 6.79
C ILE A 141 12.44 1.50 6.82
N ASN A 142 11.40 1.35 7.61
CA ASN A 142 10.35 2.34 7.75
C ASN A 142 10.23 2.85 9.19
N PHE A 143 9.98 4.14 9.34
CA PHE A 143 9.72 4.77 10.63
C PHE A 143 8.29 5.32 10.68
N VAL A 144 7.55 4.93 11.69
CA VAL A 144 6.22 5.45 12.00
C VAL A 144 6.35 6.28 13.27
N ALA A 145 6.37 7.60 13.13
CA ALA A 145 6.66 8.51 14.23
C ALA A 145 5.60 9.61 14.36
N GLY A 146 5.26 9.95 15.59
CA GLY A 146 4.33 11.03 15.90
C GLY A 146 4.95 12.42 15.76
N CYS A 147 6.04 12.65 16.50
CA CYS A 147 6.78 13.92 16.60
C CYS A 147 8.25 13.71 16.28
N LYS A 148 9.03 14.82 16.20
CA LYS A 148 10.49 14.77 16.07
C LYS A 148 11.03 13.95 14.89
N LYS A 149 10.30 13.89 13.80
CA LYS A 149 10.69 13.11 12.61
C LYS A 149 12.03 13.54 12.03
N GLY A 150 12.38 14.83 12.16
CA GLY A 150 13.67 15.34 11.74
C GLY A 150 14.86 14.73 12.48
N SER A 151 14.78 14.52 13.80
CA SER A 151 15.85 13.91 14.57
C SER A 151 16.02 12.42 14.23
N ILE A 152 14.93 11.71 13.95
CA ILE A 152 14.98 10.31 13.48
C ILE A 152 15.73 10.21 12.15
N LEU A 153 15.42 11.11 11.20
CA LEU A 153 16.12 11.14 9.92
C LEU A 153 17.60 11.48 10.07
N ASP A 154 17.95 12.45 10.93
CA ASP A 154 19.33 12.83 11.18
C ASP A 154 20.11 11.67 11.82
N ALA A 155 19.52 10.98 12.81
CA ALA A 155 20.11 9.80 13.43
C ALA A 155 20.30 8.64 12.43
N PHE A 156 19.29 8.39 11.60
CA PHE A 156 19.36 7.35 10.58
C PHE A 156 20.45 7.62 9.55
N LYS A 157 20.54 8.86 9.03
CA LYS A 157 21.62 9.27 8.13
C LYS A 157 22.99 9.06 8.72
N ALA A 158 23.18 9.48 9.97
CA ALA A 158 24.47 9.34 10.66
C ALA A 158 24.90 7.86 10.76
N VAL A 159 23.97 6.93 11.01
CA VAL A 159 24.26 5.48 11.02
C VAL A 159 24.58 4.95 9.64
N VAL A 160 23.85 5.37 8.61
CA VAL A 160 24.09 4.96 7.21
C VAL A 160 25.47 5.43 6.74
N GLU A 161 25.82 6.69 7.04
CA GLU A 161 27.12 7.29 6.71
C GLU A 161 28.26 6.56 7.42
N GLU A 162 28.13 6.28 8.73
CA GLU A 162 29.14 5.54 9.49
C GLU A 162 29.38 4.13 8.98
N ARG A 163 28.30 3.46 8.53
CA ARG A 163 28.40 2.12 7.92
C ARG A 163 28.93 2.15 6.48
N GLY A 164 29.20 3.34 5.92
CA GLY A 164 29.72 3.52 4.56
C GLY A 164 28.75 3.06 3.47
N ILE A 165 27.44 3.07 3.74
CA ILE A 165 26.42 2.60 2.79
C ILE A 165 26.04 3.76 1.86
N ALA A 166 26.03 3.50 0.55
CA ALA A 166 25.59 4.48 -0.42
C ALA A 166 24.09 4.78 -0.25
N PRO A 167 23.68 6.07 -0.23
CA PRO A 167 22.29 6.47 -0.02
C PRO A 167 21.28 5.85 -1.00
N GLU A 168 21.71 5.58 -2.23
CA GLU A 168 20.88 4.98 -3.29
C GLU A 168 20.47 3.54 -3.00
N LYS A 169 21.23 2.83 -2.15
CA LYS A 169 20.94 1.45 -1.76
C LYS A 169 19.91 1.36 -0.64
N ILE A 170 19.69 2.46 0.09
CA ILE A 170 18.74 2.50 1.20
C ILE A 170 17.32 2.60 0.65
N GLN A 171 16.49 1.67 1.10
CA GLN A 171 15.06 1.62 0.81
C GLN A 171 14.26 1.80 2.10
N GLY A 172 13.10 2.43 2.00
CA GLY A 172 12.25 2.63 3.17
C GLY A 172 11.45 3.92 3.14
N GLY A 173 11.14 4.40 4.34
CA GLY A 173 10.43 5.68 4.45
C GLY A 173 10.12 6.10 5.87
N ILE A 174 9.55 7.29 5.96
CA ILE A 174 9.00 7.85 7.20
C ILE A 174 7.62 8.44 6.92
N ASN A 175 6.69 8.27 7.85
CA ASN A 175 5.31 8.73 7.71
C ASN A 175 5.15 10.23 7.98
N VAL A 176 5.75 11.10 7.18
CA VAL A 176 5.45 12.54 7.29
C VAL A 176 4.12 12.81 6.59
N ASP A 177 3.05 12.96 7.38
CA ASP A 177 1.69 13.13 6.88
C ASP A 177 0.87 14.09 7.76
N PRO A 178 1.04 15.41 7.56
CA PRO A 178 0.27 16.41 8.28
C PRO A 178 -1.23 16.42 7.92
N LEU A 179 -1.60 16.03 6.69
CA LEU A 179 -3.02 15.99 6.27
C LEU A 179 -3.79 14.89 6.99
N THR A 180 -3.21 13.69 7.08
CA THR A 180 -3.79 12.62 7.91
C THR A 180 -3.84 13.00 9.38
N ALA A 181 -2.82 13.67 9.90
CA ALA A 181 -2.83 14.15 11.28
C ALA A 181 -3.95 15.19 11.52
N LEU A 182 -4.16 16.10 10.57
CA LEU A 182 -5.25 17.07 10.60
C LEU A 182 -6.62 16.36 10.57
N THR A 183 -6.82 15.43 9.65
CA THR A 183 -8.05 14.65 9.51
C THR A 183 -8.40 13.89 10.80
N ARG A 184 -7.40 13.25 11.44
CA ARG A 184 -7.63 12.46 12.66
C ARG A 184 -7.84 13.30 13.92
N LYS A 185 -7.17 14.45 14.03
CA LYS A 185 -7.09 15.23 15.27
C LYS A 185 -7.88 16.56 15.19
N GLY A 186 -8.35 16.94 14.01
CA GLY A 186 -9.01 18.23 13.78
C GLY A 186 -8.10 19.45 13.94
N LYS A 187 -6.79 19.24 14.06
CA LYS A 187 -5.77 20.29 14.22
C LYS A 187 -4.44 19.89 13.62
N ASN A 188 -3.69 20.88 13.16
CA ASN A 188 -2.32 20.67 12.70
C ASN A 188 -1.42 20.19 13.83
N CYS A 189 -0.44 19.34 13.50
CA CYS A 189 0.56 18.88 14.46
C CYS A 189 1.63 19.97 14.80
N CYS A 190 1.74 21.00 13.98
CA CYS A 190 2.66 22.14 14.15
C CYS A 190 2.15 23.34 13.35
N ASP A 191 2.75 24.52 13.58
CA ASP A 191 2.33 25.79 12.95
C ASP A 191 2.58 25.81 11.43
N LYS A 192 3.65 25.13 10.98
CA LYS A 192 4.11 25.15 9.59
C LYS A 192 4.32 23.73 9.04
N PRO A 193 3.23 22.96 8.84
CA PRO A 193 3.32 21.54 8.52
C PRO A 193 4.03 21.27 7.19
N PHE A 194 3.77 22.04 6.13
CA PHE A 194 4.38 21.84 4.81
C PHE A 194 5.85 22.29 4.75
N GLU A 195 6.25 23.32 5.51
CA GLU A 195 7.66 23.69 5.64
C GLU A 195 8.46 22.52 6.26
N ASN A 196 7.91 21.86 7.28
CA ASN A 196 8.54 20.68 7.86
C ASN A 196 8.61 19.49 6.89
N VAL A 197 7.59 19.30 6.04
CA VAL A 197 7.66 18.30 4.96
C VAL A 197 8.81 18.61 4.02
N LYS A 198 8.92 19.86 3.57
CA LYS A 198 10.00 20.35 2.68
C LYS A 198 11.38 20.09 3.29
N VAL A 199 11.60 20.49 4.55
CA VAL A 199 12.87 20.27 5.26
C VAL A 199 13.24 18.79 5.30
N ASN A 200 12.29 17.90 5.59
CA ASN A 200 12.54 16.46 5.62
C ASN A 200 12.84 15.89 4.22
N LEU A 201 12.19 16.41 3.17
CA LEU A 201 12.50 16.06 1.79
C LEU A 201 13.93 16.44 1.41
N GLU A 202 14.32 17.68 1.70
CA GLU A 202 15.67 18.20 1.42
C GLU A 202 16.73 17.39 2.18
N LYS A 203 16.49 17.03 3.44
CA LYS A 203 17.38 16.16 4.23
C LYS A 203 17.62 14.80 3.56
N MET A 204 16.60 14.24 2.91
CA MET A 204 16.63 12.92 2.30
C MET A 204 16.76 12.95 0.76
N ALA A 205 17.22 14.07 0.19
CA ALA A 205 17.30 14.22 -1.26
C ALA A 205 18.23 13.18 -1.92
N ALA A 206 19.36 12.85 -1.29
CA ALA A 206 20.30 11.84 -1.77
C ALA A 206 19.74 10.41 -1.72
N TYR A 207 18.78 10.14 -0.86
CA TYR A 207 18.19 8.81 -0.64
C TYR A 207 17.01 8.58 -1.61
N LYS A 208 17.30 8.27 -2.86
CA LYS A 208 16.30 8.21 -3.95
C LYS A 208 15.13 7.24 -3.66
N ASN A 209 15.43 6.11 -3.04
CA ASN A 209 14.46 5.05 -2.74
C ASN A 209 13.81 5.17 -1.35
N PHE A 210 14.07 6.25 -0.63
CA PHE A 210 13.48 6.51 0.68
C PHE A 210 12.31 7.51 0.54
N LYS A 211 11.11 7.07 0.94
CA LYS A 211 9.86 7.84 0.85
C LYS A 211 9.69 8.68 2.11
N THR A 212 9.54 9.98 1.94
CA THR A 212 9.42 10.91 3.07
C THR A 212 8.02 11.43 3.30
N ILE A 213 7.12 11.28 2.32
CA ILE A 213 5.73 11.66 2.43
C ILE A 213 4.88 10.40 2.41
N GLU A 214 4.00 10.25 3.39
CA GLU A 214 2.96 9.23 3.40
C GLU A 214 1.59 9.88 3.25
N VAL A 215 0.76 9.33 2.38
CA VAL A 215 -0.66 9.69 2.29
C VAL A 215 -1.46 8.57 2.94
N GLY A 216 -1.97 8.82 4.14
CA GLY A 216 -2.68 7.86 4.96
C GLY A 216 -4.15 7.67 4.57
N GLY A 217 -4.43 7.02 3.44
CA GLY A 217 -5.78 6.70 2.99
C GLY A 217 -6.58 5.84 3.97
N TYR A 218 -5.88 5.01 4.74
CA TYR A 218 -6.49 4.12 5.74
C TYR A 218 -7.41 4.84 6.74
N VAL A 219 -7.20 6.13 7.01
CA VAL A 219 -8.06 6.89 7.94
C VAL A 219 -9.46 7.06 7.38
N PHE A 220 -9.60 7.21 6.08
CA PHE A 220 -10.90 7.33 5.42
C PHE A 220 -11.63 5.99 5.43
N ASN A 221 -10.95 4.90 5.09
CA ASN A 221 -11.51 3.55 5.14
C ASN A 221 -11.98 3.18 6.56
N ASN A 222 -11.14 3.41 7.57
CA ASN A 222 -11.46 3.15 8.97
C ASN A 222 -12.63 4.02 9.48
N SER A 223 -12.91 5.14 8.82
CA SER A 223 -14.08 6.00 9.11
C SER A 223 -15.33 5.61 8.34
N GLY A 224 -15.30 4.53 7.55
CA GLY A 224 -16.45 4.00 6.83
C GLY A 224 -16.56 4.41 5.36
N SER A 225 -15.52 4.99 4.78
CA SER A 225 -15.49 5.28 3.33
C SER A 225 -15.54 4.00 2.50
N SER A 226 -16.16 4.09 1.34
CA SER A 226 -16.04 3.06 0.30
C SER A 226 -14.61 3.03 -0.26
N ILE A 227 -14.26 1.95 -0.97
CA ILE A 227 -12.96 1.80 -1.63
C ILE A 227 -12.68 2.95 -2.60
N VAL A 228 -13.69 3.35 -3.38
CA VAL A 228 -13.61 4.47 -4.33
C VAL A 228 -13.39 5.81 -3.62
N GLN A 229 -14.09 6.03 -2.49
CA GLN A 229 -13.91 7.24 -1.68
C GLN A 229 -12.52 7.30 -1.04
N GLU A 230 -12.03 6.18 -0.48
CA GLU A 230 -10.67 6.12 0.06
C GLU A 230 -9.63 6.48 -1.02
N LEU A 231 -9.75 5.91 -2.22
CA LEU A 231 -8.86 6.21 -3.34
C LEU A 231 -8.94 7.69 -3.74
N GLY A 232 -10.15 8.21 -3.94
CA GLY A 232 -10.37 9.61 -4.35
C GLY A 232 -9.81 10.61 -3.34
N PHE A 233 -10.06 10.42 -2.03
CA PHE A 233 -9.52 11.29 -0.98
C PHE A 233 -8.00 11.18 -0.86
N SER A 234 -7.45 9.99 -1.02
CA SER A 234 -6.00 9.78 -0.98
C SER A 234 -5.31 10.47 -2.15
N LEU A 235 -5.85 10.33 -3.36
CA LEU A 235 -5.31 11.02 -4.55
C LEU A 235 -5.41 12.54 -4.40
N ALA A 236 -6.53 13.06 -3.90
CA ALA A 236 -6.69 14.49 -3.61
C ALA A 236 -5.66 14.99 -2.60
N ALA A 237 -5.40 14.23 -1.53
CA ALA A 237 -4.34 14.56 -0.57
C ALA A 237 -2.94 14.50 -1.21
N GLY A 238 -2.68 13.54 -2.10
CA GLY A 238 -1.44 13.47 -2.87
C GLY A 238 -1.23 14.71 -3.75
N VAL A 239 -2.29 15.17 -4.44
CA VAL A 239 -2.26 16.40 -5.24
C VAL A 239 -1.98 17.62 -4.36
N GLU A 240 -2.60 17.74 -3.19
CA GLU A 240 -2.35 18.82 -2.25
C GLU A 240 -0.88 18.88 -1.80
N TYR A 241 -0.23 17.71 -1.56
CA TYR A 241 1.21 17.69 -1.29
C TYR A 241 2.03 18.22 -2.47
N LEU A 242 1.71 17.82 -3.69
CA LEU A 242 2.41 18.28 -4.89
C LEU A 242 2.23 19.79 -5.06
N ASP A 243 1.02 20.30 -4.94
CA ASP A 243 0.68 21.72 -5.07
C ASP A 243 1.45 22.57 -4.05
N LYS A 244 1.29 22.27 -2.76
CA LYS A 244 1.95 23.04 -1.68
C LYS A 244 3.48 23.01 -1.74
N LEU A 245 4.07 21.91 -2.17
CA LEU A 245 5.53 21.81 -2.24
C LEU A 245 6.10 22.44 -3.50
N THR A 246 5.37 22.42 -4.61
CA THR A 246 5.75 23.16 -5.82
C THR A 246 5.58 24.66 -5.63
N ASP A 247 4.53 25.13 -4.96
CA ASP A 247 4.39 26.53 -4.53
C ASP A 247 5.54 26.98 -3.61
N ALA A 248 6.05 26.07 -2.78
CA ALA A 248 7.23 26.32 -1.95
C ALA A 248 8.56 26.26 -2.74
N GLY A 249 8.52 26.12 -4.07
CA GLY A 249 9.65 26.18 -4.98
C GLY A 249 10.37 24.84 -5.20
N MET A 250 9.79 23.71 -4.81
CA MET A 250 10.33 22.38 -5.15
C MET A 250 9.90 21.96 -6.55
N LYS A 251 10.69 21.11 -7.21
CA LYS A 251 10.31 20.55 -8.50
C LYS A 251 9.44 19.32 -8.31
N ILE A 252 8.43 19.17 -9.17
CA ILE A 252 7.49 18.04 -9.11
C ILE A 252 8.21 16.68 -9.20
N ASP A 253 9.26 16.59 -10.04
CA ASP A 253 10.05 15.38 -10.21
C ASP A 253 10.94 15.03 -9.00
N GLU A 254 11.11 15.97 -8.07
CA GLU A 254 11.81 15.75 -6.80
C GLU A 254 10.81 15.30 -5.70
N VAL A 255 9.56 15.78 -5.77
CA VAL A 255 8.52 15.52 -4.76
C VAL A 255 7.77 14.22 -5.05
N ALA A 256 7.26 14.04 -6.26
CA ALA A 256 6.40 12.90 -6.62
C ALA A 256 7.02 11.53 -6.31
N PRO A 257 8.31 11.27 -6.59
CA PRO A 257 8.94 10.00 -6.24
C PRO A 257 9.07 9.74 -4.73
N LYS A 258 8.86 10.76 -3.90
CA LYS A 258 8.97 10.67 -2.43
C LYS A 258 7.64 10.41 -1.73
N ILE A 259 6.54 10.42 -2.48
CA ILE A 259 5.20 10.11 -1.98
C ILE A 259 4.98 8.60 -2.01
N ARG A 260 4.37 8.08 -0.95
CA ARG A 260 3.78 6.74 -0.91
C ARG A 260 2.36 6.82 -0.37
N PHE A 261 1.51 5.91 -0.82
CA PHE A 261 0.14 5.78 -0.34
C PHE A 261 0.05 4.60 0.63
N HIS A 262 -0.72 4.79 1.70
CA HIS A 262 -1.00 3.76 2.68
C HIS A 262 -2.51 3.55 2.75
N PHE A 263 -3.00 2.50 2.10
CA PHE A 263 -4.41 2.12 2.08
C PHE A 263 -4.73 1.05 3.12
N ALA A 264 -5.95 1.08 3.63
CA ALA A 264 -6.46 -0.03 4.42
C ALA A 264 -6.85 -1.22 3.53
N THR A 265 -6.97 -2.40 4.13
CA THR A 265 -7.52 -3.58 3.47
C THR A 265 -8.79 -3.98 4.21
N GLY A 266 -9.92 -3.93 3.49
CA GLY A 266 -11.22 -4.34 4.00
C GLY A 266 -11.47 -5.84 3.81
N SER A 267 -12.68 -6.28 4.17
CA SER A 267 -13.09 -7.68 4.07
C SER A 267 -13.64 -8.08 2.70
N LYS A 268 -13.77 -7.13 1.77
CA LYS A 268 -14.33 -7.36 0.42
C LYS A 268 -13.24 -7.86 -0.53
N TYR A 269 -12.86 -9.13 -0.41
CA TYR A 269 -11.67 -9.74 -1.04
C TYR A 269 -11.45 -9.36 -2.52
N PHE A 270 -12.43 -9.61 -3.39
CA PHE A 270 -12.26 -9.32 -4.83
C PHE A 270 -12.16 -7.82 -5.13
N MET A 271 -12.93 -7.00 -4.44
CA MET A 271 -12.89 -5.55 -4.58
C MET A 271 -11.55 -4.97 -4.13
N GLU A 272 -10.96 -5.53 -3.08
CA GLU A 272 -9.65 -5.09 -2.59
C GLU A 272 -8.51 -5.50 -3.53
N ILE A 273 -8.59 -6.67 -4.16
CA ILE A 273 -7.61 -7.09 -5.17
C ILE A 273 -7.69 -6.17 -6.38
N ASP A 274 -8.89 -5.90 -6.88
CA ASP A 274 -9.10 -5.05 -8.07
C ASP A 274 -8.55 -3.63 -7.81
N ARG A 275 -8.90 -3.01 -6.69
CA ARG A 275 -8.38 -1.70 -6.32
C ARG A 275 -6.84 -1.64 -6.34
N LYS A 276 -6.16 -2.65 -5.82
CA LYS A 276 -4.69 -2.67 -5.72
C LYS A 276 -4.00 -2.90 -7.05
N SER A 277 -4.67 -3.45 -8.04
CA SER A 277 -4.10 -3.62 -9.38
C SER A 277 -4.13 -2.35 -10.22
N VAL A 278 -4.91 -1.35 -9.82
CA VAL A 278 -5.11 -0.08 -10.55
C VAL A 278 -4.26 1.07 -9.97
N VAL A 279 -3.62 0.90 -8.80
CA VAL A 279 -2.85 1.95 -8.12
C VAL A 279 -1.36 1.71 -8.18
#